data_9dba6f39b3047787768772b14b87dc88
#
_entry.id   9dba6f39b3047787768772b14b87dc88
#
_cell.length_a   1.000
_cell.length_b   1.000
_cell.length_c   1.000
_cell.angle_alpha   90.00
_cell.angle_beta   90.00
_cell.angle_gamma   90.00
#
_symmetry.space_group_name_H-M   'P 1'
#
loop_
_entity.id
_entity.type
_entity.pdbx_description
1 polymer ?
#
loop_
_entity_poly.entity_id
_entity_poly.type
_entity_poly.pdbx_seq_one_letter_code
_entity_poly.pdbx_strand_id
1 'polypeptide(L)'
;LALQPIDQDTIAIAHRLTAVPHFNWPTGMDLTPDGLSAVVLTYNNGYLFKRRQNEDWPNAFKRKPQRLRFDRLFQQEAVSFGFYGKSVFVTSERIPAPLVRIDLEESDKKP
;
A
#
# COMPACT_ATOMS: atom_id res chain seq x y z
N LEU A 1 6.06 -14.59 -0.55
CA LEU A 1 7.02 -14.43 -1.64
C LEU A 1 8.39 -14.12 -1.08
N ALA A 2 9.28 -15.08 -1.16
CA ALA A 2 10.67 -14.84 -0.84
C ALA A 2 11.32 -14.08 -2.01
N LEU A 3 11.93 -12.96 -1.70
CA LEU A 3 12.72 -12.25 -2.70
C LEU A 3 14.06 -12.95 -2.86
N GLN A 4 14.36 -13.36 -4.08
CA GLN A 4 15.65 -13.93 -4.39
C GLN A 4 16.69 -12.83 -4.42
N PRO A 5 17.91 -13.04 -3.87
CA PRO A 5 18.99 -12.09 -4.04
C PRO A 5 19.29 -11.92 -5.53
N ILE A 6 19.51 -10.69 -5.95
CA ILE A 6 19.86 -10.38 -7.34
C ILE A 6 21.39 -10.22 -7.41
N ASP A 7 22.03 -11.04 -8.23
CA ASP A 7 23.45 -10.89 -8.53
C ASP A 7 23.70 -9.59 -9.29
N GLN A 8 24.93 -9.08 -9.19
CA GLN A 8 25.33 -7.88 -9.93
C GLN A 8 25.18 -8.03 -11.44
N ASP A 9 25.33 -9.27 -11.94
CA ASP A 9 25.22 -9.56 -13.37
C ASP A 9 23.80 -9.92 -13.80
N THR A 10 22.83 -9.93 -12.87
CA THR A 10 21.44 -10.27 -13.16
C THR A 10 20.64 -9.02 -13.42
N ILE A 11 19.94 -8.99 -14.55
CA ILE A 11 19.00 -7.91 -14.88
C ILE A 11 17.63 -8.29 -14.35
N ALA A 12 17.09 -7.45 -13.47
CA ALA A 12 15.69 -7.60 -13.02
C ALA A 12 14.76 -7.07 -14.11
N ILE A 13 13.78 -7.88 -14.48
CA ILE A 13 12.78 -7.49 -15.49
C ILE A 13 11.45 -7.27 -14.79
N ALA A 14 10.89 -6.09 -14.97
CA ALA A 14 9.57 -5.78 -14.44
C ALA A 14 8.48 -6.36 -15.34
N HIS A 15 7.52 -7.05 -14.73
CA HIS A 15 6.36 -7.58 -15.43
C HIS A 15 5.11 -6.89 -14.93
N ARG A 16 4.23 -6.50 -15.85
CA ARG A 16 2.92 -5.97 -15.49
C ARG A 16 2.05 -7.13 -15.00
N LEU A 17 1.65 -7.10 -13.73
CA LEU A 17 0.80 -8.14 -13.16
C LEU A 17 -0.68 -7.89 -13.43
N THR A 18 -1.12 -6.64 -13.28
CA THR A 18 -2.53 -6.28 -13.43
C THR A 18 -2.66 -4.78 -13.58
N ALA A 19 -3.87 -4.32 -13.85
CA ALA A 19 -4.25 -2.92 -13.77
C ALA A 19 -5.51 -2.80 -12.93
N VAL A 20 -5.55 -1.85 -12.01
CA VAL A 20 -6.70 -1.63 -11.13
C VAL A 20 -7.44 -0.40 -11.64
N PRO A 21 -8.64 -0.57 -12.23
CA PRO A 21 -9.30 0.53 -12.94
C PRO A 21 -9.94 1.58 -12.02
N HIS A 22 -10.02 1.31 -10.73
CA HIS A 22 -10.74 2.17 -9.80
C HIS A 22 -9.90 3.31 -9.21
N PHE A 23 -8.62 3.34 -9.52
CA PHE A 23 -7.74 4.35 -8.97
C PHE A 23 -7.46 5.44 -9.98
N ASN A 24 -7.69 6.69 -9.53
CA ASN A 24 -7.26 7.86 -10.25
C ASN A 24 -5.99 8.39 -9.57
N TRP A 25 -4.93 8.55 -10.34
CA TRP A 25 -3.68 9.17 -9.91
C TRP A 25 -3.05 8.50 -8.68
N PRO A 26 -2.67 7.21 -8.77
CA PRO A 26 -1.91 6.59 -7.68
C PRO A 26 -0.54 7.27 -7.56
N THR A 27 -0.14 7.52 -6.33
CA THR A 27 1.10 8.25 -6.03
C THR A 27 2.11 7.42 -5.25
N GLY A 28 1.68 6.34 -4.62
CA GLY A 28 2.57 5.51 -3.84
C GLY A 28 1.95 4.18 -3.47
N MET A 29 2.80 3.22 -3.12
CA MET A 29 2.37 1.89 -2.74
C MET A 29 3.43 1.26 -1.84
N ASP A 30 2.98 0.45 -0.90
CA ASP A 30 3.87 -0.37 -0.07
C ASP A 30 3.22 -1.71 0.23
N LEU A 31 4.06 -2.70 0.50
CA LEU A 31 3.65 -4.05 0.87
C LEU A 31 4.18 -4.38 2.25
N THR A 32 3.41 -5.14 3.03
CA THR A 32 3.92 -5.69 4.29
C THR A 32 4.97 -6.76 4.01
N PRO A 33 5.92 -6.98 4.95
CA PRO A 33 6.96 -7.98 4.75
C PRO A 33 6.45 -9.39 4.52
N ASP A 34 5.28 -9.74 5.09
CA ASP A 34 4.66 -11.05 4.87
C ASP A 34 4.00 -11.19 3.50
N GLY A 35 3.91 -10.09 2.73
CA GLY A 35 3.30 -10.09 1.41
C GLY A 35 1.78 -10.20 1.41
N LEU A 36 1.12 -10.03 2.55
CA LEU A 36 -0.32 -10.24 2.67
C LEU A 36 -1.13 -8.94 2.65
N SER A 37 -0.49 -7.79 2.77
CA SER A 37 -1.19 -6.50 2.73
C SER A 37 -0.48 -5.53 1.82
N ALA A 38 -1.27 -4.72 1.13
CA ALA A 38 -0.77 -3.64 0.29
C ALA A 38 -1.53 -2.37 0.63
N VAL A 39 -0.82 -1.27 0.72
CA VAL A 39 -1.43 0.05 0.81
C VAL A 39 -1.14 0.80 -0.48
N VAL A 40 -2.16 1.40 -1.04
CA VAL A 40 -2.05 2.22 -2.26
C VAL A 40 -2.53 3.62 -1.93
N LEU A 41 -1.66 4.58 -2.16
CA LEU A 41 -1.97 5.99 -2.00
C LEU A 41 -2.34 6.55 -3.36
N THR A 42 -3.45 7.27 -3.41
CA THR A 42 -3.80 8.10 -4.55
C THR A 42 -3.67 9.56 -4.17
N TYR A 43 -3.87 10.44 -5.14
CA TYR A 43 -3.80 11.88 -4.88
C TYR A 43 -4.77 12.33 -3.78
N ASN A 44 -5.91 11.65 -3.65
CA ASN A 44 -6.98 12.05 -2.75
C ASN A 44 -7.25 11.08 -1.60
N ASN A 45 -6.83 9.83 -1.71
CA ASN A 45 -7.23 8.78 -0.79
C ASN A 45 -6.10 7.80 -0.52
N GLY A 46 -6.35 6.90 0.41
CA GLY A 46 -5.50 5.74 0.65
C GLY A 46 -6.36 4.49 0.80
N TYR A 47 -5.87 3.37 0.31
CA TYR A 47 -6.62 2.12 0.27
C TYR A 47 -5.76 0.97 0.77
N LEU A 48 -6.35 0.10 1.58
CA LEU A 48 -5.71 -1.10 2.08
C LEU A 48 -6.32 -2.32 1.41
N PHE A 49 -5.47 -3.12 0.77
CA PHE A 49 -5.83 -4.41 0.20
C PHE A 49 -5.25 -5.53 1.03
N LYS A 50 -5.99 -6.60 1.19
CA LYS A 50 -5.51 -7.81 1.86
C LYS A 50 -5.57 -8.98 0.90
N ARG A 51 -4.49 -9.76 0.88
CA ARG A 51 -4.35 -10.95 0.06
C ARG A 51 -4.48 -12.18 0.96
N ARG A 52 -5.19 -13.18 0.48
CA ARG A 52 -5.23 -14.45 1.17
C ARG A 52 -3.91 -15.22 0.94
N GLN A 53 -3.61 -16.15 1.83
CA GLN A 53 -2.34 -16.88 1.81
C GLN A 53 -2.02 -17.51 0.46
N ASN A 54 -3.01 -18.13 -0.19
CA ASN A 54 -2.83 -18.85 -1.46
C ASN A 54 -3.37 -18.08 -2.67
N GLU A 55 -3.56 -16.79 -2.53
CA GLU A 55 -4.14 -15.94 -3.57
C GLU A 55 -3.06 -15.09 -4.22
N ASP A 56 -3.16 -14.87 -5.53
CA ASP A 56 -2.27 -13.91 -6.19
C ASP A 56 -2.79 -12.48 -6.06
N TRP A 57 -1.90 -11.52 -6.29
CA TRP A 57 -2.26 -10.11 -6.18
C TRP A 57 -3.29 -9.66 -7.23
N PRO A 58 -3.24 -10.11 -8.50
CA PRO A 58 -4.30 -9.75 -9.44
C PRO A 58 -5.70 -10.06 -8.93
N ASN A 59 -5.90 -11.21 -8.29
CA ASN A 59 -7.19 -11.55 -7.71
C ASN A 59 -7.51 -10.73 -6.45
N ALA A 60 -6.51 -10.49 -5.61
CA ALA A 60 -6.70 -9.67 -4.41
C ALA A 60 -7.13 -8.24 -4.76
N PHE A 61 -6.58 -7.66 -5.81
CA PHE A 61 -6.93 -6.31 -6.25
C PHE A 61 -8.32 -6.20 -6.88
N LYS A 62 -8.97 -7.32 -7.18
CA LYS A 62 -10.35 -7.31 -7.67
C LYS A 62 -11.36 -7.08 -6.56
N ARG A 63 -10.99 -7.37 -5.32
CA ARG A 63 -11.89 -7.13 -4.19
C ARG A 63 -11.86 -5.66 -3.81
N LYS A 64 -12.98 -5.21 -3.23
CA LYS A 64 -13.09 -3.84 -2.74
C LYS A 64 -12.11 -3.63 -1.58
N PRO A 65 -11.22 -2.63 -1.66
CA PRO A 65 -10.30 -2.35 -0.57
C PRO A 65 -10.98 -1.63 0.58
N GLN A 66 -10.30 -1.64 1.72
CA GLN A 66 -10.66 -0.78 2.84
C GLN A 66 -10.11 0.61 2.59
N ARG A 67 -10.97 1.61 2.60
CA ARG A 67 -10.52 2.99 2.49
C ARG A 67 -9.99 3.45 3.84
N LEU A 68 -8.81 4.04 3.83
CA LEU A 68 -8.21 4.59 5.04
C LEU A 68 -8.85 5.93 5.39
N ARG A 69 -9.06 6.17 6.68
CA ARG A 69 -9.66 7.41 7.18
C ARG A 69 -8.57 8.31 7.73
N PHE A 70 -8.33 9.38 7.02
CA PHE A 70 -7.41 10.43 7.46
C PHE A 70 -7.71 11.70 6.68
N ASP A 71 -7.28 12.82 7.23
CA ASP A 71 -7.40 14.09 6.51
C ASP A 71 -6.40 14.11 5.37
N ARG A 72 -6.92 14.29 4.16
CA ARG A 72 -6.08 14.31 2.96
C ARG A 72 -5.03 15.39 3.06
N LEU A 73 -3.79 15.02 2.73
CA LEU A 73 -2.71 15.97 2.60
C LEU A 73 -2.70 16.55 1.18
N PHE A 74 -2.33 17.81 1.06
CA PHE A 74 -2.13 18.41 -0.26
C PHE A 74 -0.89 17.77 -0.90
N GLN A 75 -1.04 17.27 -2.12
CA GLN A 75 0.04 16.60 -2.85
C GLN A 75 0.67 15.45 -2.05
N GLN A 76 -0.17 14.55 -1.56
CA GLN A 76 0.35 13.36 -0.87
C GLN A 76 1.03 12.44 -1.88
N GLU A 77 2.27 12.06 -1.57
CA GLU A 77 3.16 11.42 -2.54
C GLU A 77 3.83 10.15 -2.04
N ALA A 78 3.88 9.94 -0.73
CA ALA A 78 4.61 8.81 -0.18
C ALA A 78 3.81 8.12 0.90
N VAL A 79 3.88 6.80 0.90
CA VAL A 79 3.19 5.95 1.86
C VAL A 79 4.09 4.78 2.24
N SER A 80 4.04 4.38 3.50
CA SER A 80 4.72 3.17 3.95
C SER A 80 3.96 2.54 5.10
N PHE A 81 4.08 1.21 5.24
CA PHE A 81 3.65 0.55 6.46
C PHE A 81 4.63 0.84 7.59
N GLY A 82 4.12 0.89 8.81
CA GLY A 82 4.94 0.88 10.01
C GLY A 82 5.61 -0.49 10.20
N PHE A 83 6.51 -0.56 11.16
CA PHE A 83 7.41 -1.68 11.35
C PHE A 83 6.69 -3.04 11.46
N TYR A 84 5.51 -3.06 12.09
CA TYR A 84 4.76 -4.31 12.29
C TYR A 84 3.52 -4.41 11.39
N GLY A 85 3.38 -3.54 10.41
CA GLY A 85 2.22 -3.57 9.52
C GLY A 85 0.91 -3.13 10.18
N LYS A 86 0.96 -2.54 11.37
CA LYS A 86 -0.24 -2.11 12.12
C LYS A 86 -0.56 -0.64 11.94
N SER A 87 0.30 0.08 11.27
CA SER A 87 0.10 1.49 10.98
C SER A 87 0.59 1.81 9.58
N VAL A 88 0.14 2.93 9.09
CA VAL A 88 0.55 3.45 7.77
C VAL A 88 0.99 4.89 7.98
N PHE A 89 2.09 5.26 7.35
CA PHE A 89 2.60 6.62 7.35
C PHE A 89 2.43 7.24 5.99
N VAL A 90 1.93 8.46 5.95
CA VAL A 90 1.71 9.22 4.72
C VAL A 90 2.38 10.58 4.86
N THR A 91 3.04 11.01 3.81
CA THR A 91 3.62 12.35 3.76
C THR A 91 3.33 13.01 2.41
N SER A 92 3.69 14.27 2.29
CA SER A 92 3.46 15.05 1.08
C SER A 92 4.71 15.85 0.71
N GLU A 93 4.66 16.49 -0.45
CA GLU A 93 5.77 17.32 -0.92
C GLU A 93 5.85 18.71 -0.27
N ARG A 94 4.89 19.07 0.55
CA ARG A 94 4.85 20.41 1.15
C ARG A 94 6.06 20.68 2.04
N ILE A 95 6.43 21.95 2.18
CA ILE A 95 7.49 22.39 3.08
C ILE A 95 6.87 23.31 4.14
N PRO A 96 6.88 22.91 5.44
CA PRO A 96 7.36 21.64 5.96
C PRO A 96 6.41 20.48 5.61
N ALA A 97 6.98 19.31 5.32
CA ALA A 97 6.19 18.15 4.96
C ALA A 97 5.53 17.55 6.22
N PRO A 98 4.20 17.44 6.26
CA PRO A 98 3.55 16.74 7.36
C PRO A 98 3.79 15.24 7.27
N LEU A 99 3.86 14.58 8.41
CA LEU A 99 3.91 13.13 8.51
C LEU A 99 2.69 12.67 9.30
N VAL A 100 1.83 11.91 8.68
CA VAL A 100 0.60 11.41 9.28
C VAL A 100 0.73 9.91 9.53
N ARG A 101 0.42 9.49 10.75
CA ARG A 101 0.31 8.07 11.08
C ARG A 101 -1.17 7.69 11.14
N ILE A 102 -1.51 6.60 10.46
CA ILE A 102 -2.84 6.02 10.46
C ILE A 102 -2.73 4.66 11.13
N ASP A 103 -3.39 4.49 12.27
CA ASP A 103 -3.42 3.20 12.95
C ASP A 103 -4.51 2.35 12.33
N LEU A 104 -4.15 1.12 11.93
CA LEU A 104 -5.09 0.21 11.30
C LEU A 104 -5.87 -0.54 12.36
N GLU A 105 -7.20 -0.52 12.24
CA GLU A 105 -8.06 -1.25 13.14
C GLU A 105 -8.23 -2.69 12.64
N GLU A 106 -8.19 -3.63 13.57
CA GLU A 106 -8.51 -5.00 13.28
C GLU A 106 -10.02 -5.15 13.11
N SER A 107 -10.44 -5.83 12.04
CA SER A 107 -11.86 -5.98 11.73
C SER A 107 -12.62 -6.80 12.76
N ASP A 108 -11.94 -7.64 13.52
CA ASP A 108 -12.55 -8.50 14.55
C ASP A 108 -12.66 -7.83 15.92
N LYS A 109 -12.23 -6.58 16.07
CA LYS A 109 -12.39 -5.81 17.31
C LYS A 109 -13.76 -5.23 17.51
N LYS A 110 -14.65 -5.44 16.60
CA LYS A 110 -16.01 -4.91 16.72
C LYS A 110 -16.74 -5.59 17.85
N PRO A 111 -17.42 -4.82 18.69
CA PRO A 111 -18.27 -5.40 19.73
C PRO A 111 -19.43 -6.22 19.15
#